data_75fc8a554455e6cba0640befcd979a89
#
_entry.id   75fc8a554455e6cba0640befcd979a89
#
_cell.length_a   1.000
_cell.length_b   1.000
_cell.length_c   1.000
_cell.angle_alpha   90.00
_cell.angle_beta   90.00
_cell.angle_gamma   90.00
#
_symmetry.space_group_name_H-M   'P 1'
#
loop_
_entity.id
_entity.type
_entity.pdbx_description
1 polymer ?
#
loop_
_entity_poly.entity_id
_entity_poly.type
_entity_poly.pdbx_seq_one_letter_code
_entity_poly.pdbx_strand_id
1 'polypeptide(L)'
;MNFFNAEHYRAVKKFVCKLDGARILDIGFGNGVTIKKLSKNINAKFYGVDISADMVEKAKRENRDGVNTNKVILQQGKAEELPYNDDFFDTVYTVNTIYFWEDTAKVLDEVRRVLKDGGNFICTFYTKGYLDKLPYCDSGFDKFTPQQVRSMARERGFHDVKVKILSDCKAYCLVGTKIEGE
;
A
#
# COMPACT_ATOMS: atom_id res chain seq x y z
N MET A 1 -15.20 9.66 3.82
CA MET A 1 -13.75 9.49 3.65
C MET A 1 -13.14 10.83 3.41
N ASN A 2 -12.29 11.07 4.23
CA ASN A 2 -11.81 12.34 4.70
C ASN A 2 -10.83 12.98 3.72
N PHE A 3 -10.83 14.29 3.65
CA PHE A 3 -9.83 15.14 3.00
C PHE A 3 -8.39 14.71 3.32
N PHE A 4 -8.17 14.06 4.45
CA PHE A 4 -6.89 13.55 4.93
C PHE A 4 -6.19 12.54 4.00
N ASN A 5 -6.91 11.80 3.16
CA ASN A 5 -6.29 10.79 2.27
C ASN A 5 -6.14 11.23 0.81
N ALA A 6 -6.52 12.47 0.46
CA ALA A 6 -6.46 12.93 -0.93
C ALA A 6 -5.03 12.98 -1.48
N GLU A 7 -4.06 13.35 -0.64
CA GLU A 7 -2.64 13.44 -1.02
C GLU A 7 -2.00 12.07 -1.19
N HIS A 8 -2.31 11.13 -0.28
CA HIS A 8 -1.89 9.75 -0.38
C HIS A 8 -2.40 9.11 -1.68
N TYR A 9 -3.71 9.31 -1.98
CA TYR A 9 -4.29 8.86 -3.24
C TYR A 9 -3.59 9.45 -4.47
N ARG A 10 -3.32 10.78 -4.48
CA ARG A 10 -2.61 11.41 -5.60
C ARG A 10 -1.21 10.86 -5.78
N ALA A 11 -0.52 10.59 -4.67
CA ALA A 11 0.81 10.00 -4.69
C ALA A 11 0.78 8.60 -5.33
N VAL A 12 -0.08 7.70 -4.85
CA VAL A 12 -0.24 6.35 -5.45
C VAL A 12 -0.64 6.46 -6.92
N LYS A 13 -1.66 7.28 -7.26
CA LYS A 13 -2.13 7.46 -8.63
C LYS A 13 -1.02 7.84 -9.59
N LYS A 14 -0.08 8.71 -9.19
CA LYS A 14 1.03 9.17 -10.03
C LYS A 14 1.92 8.02 -10.52
N PHE A 15 2.06 6.97 -9.72
CA PHE A 15 2.88 5.81 -10.08
C PHE A 15 2.09 4.78 -10.88
N VAL A 16 0.82 4.55 -10.52
CA VAL A 16 0.03 3.48 -11.14
C VAL A 16 -0.70 3.91 -12.44
N CYS A 17 -0.88 5.20 -12.70
CA CYS A 17 -1.64 5.67 -13.87
C CYS A 17 -0.99 5.38 -15.23
N LYS A 18 0.27 4.96 -15.25
CA LYS A 18 1.02 4.64 -16.47
C LYS A 18 1.09 3.12 -16.73
N LEU A 19 0.49 2.32 -15.88
CA LEU A 19 0.57 0.86 -15.92
C LEU A 19 -0.67 0.30 -16.63
N ASP A 20 -0.54 0.05 -17.94
CA ASP A 20 -1.59 -0.62 -18.71
C ASP A 20 -1.48 -2.14 -18.58
N GLY A 21 -2.61 -2.83 -18.37
CA GLY A 21 -2.64 -4.29 -18.21
C GLY A 21 -1.99 -4.83 -16.93
N ALA A 22 -1.51 -3.98 -16.04
CA ALA A 22 -0.77 -4.37 -14.84
C ALA A 22 -1.63 -5.05 -13.77
N ARG A 23 -0.97 -5.78 -12.86
CA ARG A 23 -1.54 -6.29 -11.61
C ARG A 23 -1.05 -5.42 -10.46
N ILE A 24 -1.99 -4.85 -9.72
CA ILE A 24 -1.71 -3.87 -8.66
C ILE A 24 -2.34 -4.37 -7.37
N LEU A 25 -1.56 -4.45 -6.28
CA LEU A 25 -2.03 -4.86 -4.96
C LEU A 25 -2.13 -3.66 -4.02
N ASP A 26 -3.24 -3.57 -3.29
CA ASP A 26 -3.46 -2.68 -2.14
C ASP A 26 -3.42 -3.50 -0.83
N ILE A 27 -2.45 -3.23 0.04
CA ILE A 27 -2.35 -3.86 1.35
C ILE A 27 -3.00 -2.97 2.41
N GLY A 28 -4.03 -3.52 3.09
CA GLY A 28 -4.84 -2.78 4.05
C GLY A 28 -5.75 -1.77 3.38
N PHE A 29 -6.51 -2.21 2.39
CA PHE A 29 -7.36 -1.36 1.55
C PHE A 29 -8.53 -0.69 2.29
N GLY A 30 -8.84 -1.11 3.53
CA GLY A 30 -9.93 -0.58 4.33
C GLY A 30 -11.29 -0.64 3.60
N ASN A 31 -11.96 0.49 3.46
CA ASN A 31 -13.25 0.55 2.75
C ASN A 31 -13.18 0.47 1.22
N GLY A 32 -12.00 0.29 0.63
CA GLY A 32 -11.80 0.09 -0.81
C GLY A 32 -12.00 1.33 -1.71
N VAL A 33 -12.15 2.51 -1.15
CA VAL A 33 -12.40 3.74 -1.95
C VAL A 33 -11.20 4.13 -2.82
N THR A 34 -9.97 3.86 -2.37
CA THR A 34 -8.77 4.09 -3.18
C THR A 34 -8.79 3.20 -4.42
N ILE A 35 -9.03 1.91 -4.26
CA ILE A 35 -9.17 0.95 -5.36
C ILE A 35 -10.27 1.39 -6.32
N LYS A 36 -11.46 1.76 -5.82
CA LYS A 36 -12.58 2.23 -6.64
C LYS A 36 -12.20 3.41 -7.54
N LYS A 37 -11.50 4.39 -6.98
CA LYS A 37 -11.08 5.56 -7.74
C LYS A 37 -10.02 5.26 -8.80
N LEU A 38 -9.08 4.37 -8.47
CA LEU A 38 -8.02 3.97 -9.39
C LEU A 38 -8.56 3.09 -10.52
N SER A 39 -9.32 2.04 -10.18
CA SER A 39 -9.81 1.06 -11.15
C SER A 39 -10.77 1.63 -12.20
N LYS A 40 -11.46 2.74 -11.90
CA LYS A 40 -12.31 3.44 -12.87
C LYS A 40 -11.51 4.12 -13.99
N ASN A 41 -10.27 4.50 -13.73
CA ASN A 41 -9.49 5.36 -14.61
C ASN A 41 -8.23 4.68 -15.18
N ILE A 42 -7.93 3.47 -14.73
CA ILE A 42 -6.71 2.76 -15.11
C ILE A 42 -7.10 1.38 -15.62
N ASN A 43 -6.54 1.01 -16.78
CA ASN A 43 -6.72 -0.31 -17.36
C ASN A 43 -5.72 -1.29 -16.70
N ALA A 44 -6.07 -1.76 -15.51
CA ALA A 44 -5.27 -2.70 -14.72
C ALA A 44 -6.18 -3.59 -13.90
N LYS A 45 -5.68 -4.74 -13.44
CA LYS A 45 -6.33 -5.58 -12.42
C LYS A 45 -5.89 -5.13 -11.04
N PHE A 46 -6.86 -4.88 -10.18
CA PHE A 46 -6.64 -4.46 -8.81
C PHE A 46 -6.93 -5.61 -7.85
N TYR A 47 -5.99 -5.86 -6.99
CA TYR A 47 -6.08 -6.83 -5.90
C TYR A 47 -6.04 -6.09 -4.58
N GLY A 48 -6.67 -6.63 -3.56
CA GLY A 48 -6.62 -6.05 -2.22
C GLY A 48 -6.63 -7.14 -1.15
N VAL A 49 -5.82 -6.92 -0.11
CA VAL A 49 -5.81 -7.73 1.11
C VAL A 49 -6.06 -6.82 2.30
N ASP A 50 -6.99 -7.21 3.17
CA ASP A 50 -7.26 -6.53 4.44
C ASP A 50 -7.53 -7.58 5.53
N ILE A 51 -7.06 -7.35 6.75
CA ILE A 51 -7.23 -8.27 7.86
C ILE A 51 -8.69 -8.33 8.35
N SER A 52 -9.44 -7.25 8.15
CA SER A 52 -10.81 -7.10 8.63
C SER A 52 -11.82 -7.65 7.62
N ALA A 53 -12.53 -8.72 8.00
CA ALA A 53 -13.63 -9.28 7.20
C ALA A 53 -14.72 -8.23 6.90
N ASP A 54 -15.04 -7.36 7.86
CA ASP A 54 -16.03 -6.29 7.69
C ASP A 54 -15.59 -5.27 6.62
N MET A 55 -14.29 -4.93 6.59
CA MET A 55 -13.75 -4.04 5.56
C MET A 55 -13.76 -4.70 4.19
N VAL A 56 -13.46 -5.99 4.10
CA VAL A 56 -13.55 -6.76 2.85
C VAL A 56 -14.97 -6.71 2.28
N GLU A 57 -15.98 -7.02 3.09
CA GLU A 57 -17.37 -6.98 2.64
C GLU A 57 -17.84 -5.57 2.27
N LYS A 58 -17.42 -4.56 3.03
CA LYS A 58 -17.72 -3.17 2.71
C LYS A 58 -17.06 -2.73 1.41
N ALA A 59 -15.80 -3.09 1.22
CA ALA A 59 -15.06 -2.75 0.00
C ALA A 59 -15.59 -3.48 -1.24
N LYS A 60 -16.04 -4.75 -1.13
CA LYS A 60 -16.70 -5.47 -2.22
C LYS A 60 -17.99 -4.75 -2.66
N ARG A 61 -18.82 -4.31 -1.71
CA ARG A 61 -20.02 -3.51 -2.03
C ARG A 61 -19.67 -2.20 -2.72
N GLU A 62 -18.64 -1.50 -2.21
CA GLU A 62 -18.18 -0.23 -2.76
C GLU A 62 -17.59 -0.37 -4.17
N ASN A 63 -16.98 -1.51 -4.49
CA ASN A 63 -16.35 -1.82 -5.77
C ASN A 63 -17.17 -2.80 -6.64
N ARG A 64 -18.46 -2.93 -6.41
CA ARG A 64 -19.34 -3.96 -7.00
C ARG A 64 -19.12 -4.18 -8.50
N ASP A 65 -19.06 -3.10 -9.28
CA ASP A 65 -18.90 -3.20 -10.75
C ASP A 65 -17.55 -3.82 -11.12
N GLY A 66 -16.48 -3.40 -10.43
CA GLY A 66 -15.14 -3.96 -10.64
C GLY A 66 -15.02 -5.40 -10.18
N VAL A 67 -15.69 -5.77 -9.10
CA VAL A 67 -15.74 -7.17 -8.60
C VAL A 67 -16.49 -8.07 -9.58
N ASN A 68 -17.65 -7.63 -10.07
CA ASN A 68 -18.46 -8.41 -11.01
C ASN A 68 -17.75 -8.65 -12.36
N THR A 69 -16.86 -7.76 -12.75
CA THR A 69 -16.06 -7.88 -13.99
C THR A 69 -14.68 -8.51 -13.77
N ASN A 70 -14.39 -9.01 -12.59
CA ASN A 70 -13.05 -9.51 -12.20
C ASN A 70 -11.90 -8.51 -12.42
N LYS A 71 -12.22 -7.22 -12.48
CA LYS A 71 -11.22 -6.13 -12.51
C LYS A 71 -10.69 -5.82 -11.11
N VAL A 72 -11.50 -6.06 -10.08
CA VAL A 72 -11.17 -5.87 -8.66
C VAL A 72 -11.37 -7.18 -7.91
N ILE A 73 -10.34 -7.65 -7.23
CA ILE A 73 -10.31 -8.90 -6.47
C ILE A 73 -9.92 -8.58 -5.04
N LEU A 74 -10.85 -8.74 -4.10
CA LEU A 74 -10.67 -8.39 -2.69
C LEU A 74 -10.83 -9.61 -1.81
N GLN A 75 -9.89 -9.81 -0.89
CA GLN A 75 -9.91 -10.93 0.02
C GLN A 75 -9.41 -10.56 1.41
N GLN A 76 -9.81 -11.36 2.40
CA GLN A 76 -9.28 -11.26 3.74
C GLN A 76 -7.90 -11.94 3.80
N GLY A 77 -6.96 -11.33 4.54
CA GLY A 77 -5.63 -11.90 4.75
C GLY A 77 -4.75 -10.98 5.59
N LYS A 78 -3.63 -11.52 6.06
CA LYS A 78 -2.60 -10.77 6.77
C LYS A 78 -1.54 -10.26 5.79
N ALA A 79 -0.97 -9.10 6.09
CA ALA A 79 0.12 -8.52 5.31
C ALA A 79 1.42 -9.35 5.44
N GLU A 80 1.60 -10.02 6.60
CA GLU A 80 2.72 -10.89 6.92
C GLU A 80 2.71 -12.24 6.20
N GLU A 81 1.60 -12.57 5.50
CA GLU A 81 1.43 -13.82 4.76
C GLU A 81 0.47 -13.57 3.58
N LEU A 82 1.00 -12.99 2.51
CA LEU A 82 0.20 -12.61 1.35
C LEU A 82 -0.19 -13.86 0.53
N PRO A 83 -1.49 -14.07 0.26
CA PRO A 83 -1.99 -15.26 -0.42
C PRO A 83 -1.80 -15.18 -1.94
N TYR A 84 -0.60 -14.85 -2.37
CA TYR A 84 -0.21 -14.71 -3.78
C TYR A 84 1.12 -15.39 -4.06
N ASN A 85 1.31 -15.83 -5.29
CA ASN A 85 2.57 -16.39 -5.75
C ASN A 85 3.67 -15.33 -5.81
N ASP A 86 4.91 -15.78 -5.85
CA ASP A 86 6.08 -14.95 -6.11
C ASP A 86 5.94 -14.27 -7.48
N ASP A 87 6.53 -13.10 -7.64
CA ASP A 87 6.62 -12.37 -8.92
C ASP A 87 5.27 -12.12 -9.61
N PHE A 88 4.23 -11.88 -8.83
CA PHE A 88 2.87 -11.78 -9.35
C PHE A 88 2.46 -10.34 -9.69
N PHE A 89 2.91 -9.34 -8.92
CA PHE A 89 2.47 -7.95 -9.04
C PHE A 89 3.49 -7.05 -9.70
N ASP A 90 3.01 -6.15 -10.53
CA ASP A 90 3.81 -5.06 -11.11
C ASP A 90 3.97 -3.90 -10.12
N THR A 91 3.01 -3.72 -9.23
CA THR A 91 3.06 -2.71 -8.16
C THR A 91 2.31 -3.19 -6.93
N VAL A 92 2.90 -2.97 -5.77
CA VAL A 92 2.24 -3.11 -4.45
C VAL A 92 2.22 -1.74 -3.79
N TYR A 93 1.07 -1.34 -3.27
CA TYR A 93 0.99 -0.11 -2.49
C TYR A 93 0.23 -0.32 -1.18
N THR A 94 0.49 0.61 -0.26
CA THR A 94 -0.22 0.70 1.01
C THR A 94 -0.45 2.16 1.39
N VAL A 95 -1.59 2.45 2.02
CA VAL A 95 -1.98 3.80 2.42
C VAL A 95 -2.34 3.82 3.89
N ASN A 96 -1.49 4.39 4.72
CA ASN A 96 -1.71 4.56 6.16
C ASN A 96 -1.97 3.25 6.92
N THR A 97 -1.30 2.16 6.57
CA THR A 97 -1.45 0.85 7.21
C THR A 97 -0.21 0.33 7.91
N ILE A 98 0.97 0.86 7.58
CA ILE A 98 2.26 0.42 8.15
C ILE A 98 2.28 0.42 9.70
N TYR A 99 1.45 1.22 10.32
CA TYR A 99 1.36 1.34 11.79
C TYR A 99 0.76 0.13 12.48
N PHE A 100 0.02 -0.70 11.73
CA PHE A 100 -0.78 -1.82 12.22
C PHE A 100 -0.14 -3.18 11.95
N TRP A 101 1.03 -3.21 11.29
CA TRP A 101 1.75 -4.43 11.00
C TRP A 101 2.41 -4.98 12.26
N GLU A 102 2.17 -6.25 12.57
CA GLU A 102 2.76 -6.92 13.73
C GLU A 102 4.28 -7.10 13.54
N ASP A 103 4.70 -7.38 12.31
CA ASP A 103 6.10 -7.53 11.91
C ASP A 103 6.35 -6.81 10.57
N THR A 104 6.78 -5.56 10.65
CA THR A 104 7.09 -4.74 9.46
C THR A 104 8.15 -5.38 8.57
N ALA A 105 9.14 -6.08 9.14
CA ALA A 105 10.19 -6.72 8.37
C ALA A 105 9.60 -7.86 7.52
N LYS A 106 8.78 -8.71 8.13
CA LYS A 106 8.09 -9.80 7.44
C LYS A 106 7.14 -9.31 6.35
N VAL A 107 6.42 -8.22 6.60
CA VAL A 107 5.57 -7.61 5.56
C VAL A 107 6.40 -7.13 4.37
N LEU A 108 7.53 -6.48 4.61
CA LEU A 108 8.41 -6.03 3.52
C LEU A 108 9.00 -7.20 2.73
N ASP A 109 9.33 -8.32 3.40
CA ASP A 109 9.78 -9.55 2.73
C ASP A 109 8.66 -10.13 1.85
N GLU A 110 7.42 -10.19 2.33
CA GLU A 110 6.26 -10.63 1.56
C GLU A 110 5.96 -9.70 0.38
N VAL A 111 6.02 -8.38 0.59
CA VAL A 111 5.88 -7.40 -0.50
C VAL A 111 6.94 -7.62 -1.58
N ARG A 112 8.20 -7.85 -1.17
CA ARG A 112 9.29 -8.14 -2.11
C ARG A 112 9.07 -9.47 -2.83
N ARG A 113 8.63 -10.50 -2.13
CA ARG A 113 8.35 -11.83 -2.71
C ARG A 113 7.30 -11.75 -3.82
N VAL A 114 6.17 -11.09 -3.56
CA VAL A 114 5.05 -11.03 -4.52
C VAL A 114 5.24 -10.01 -5.64
N LEU A 115 6.18 -9.07 -5.52
CA LEU A 115 6.54 -8.14 -6.59
C LEU A 115 7.37 -8.85 -7.66
N LYS A 116 7.09 -8.53 -8.92
CA LYS A 116 7.97 -8.86 -10.04
C LYS A 116 9.27 -8.07 -9.97
N ASP A 117 10.30 -8.57 -10.63
CA ASP A 117 11.50 -7.77 -10.86
C ASP A 117 11.18 -6.51 -11.66
N GLY A 118 11.77 -5.39 -11.25
CA GLY A 118 11.42 -4.06 -11.73
C GLY A 118 10.11 -3.50 -11.14
N GLY A 119 9.38 -4.32 -10.36
CA GLY A 119 8.13 -3.90 -9.70
C GLY A 119 8.36 -2.89 -8.58
N ASN A 120 7.35 -2.04 -8.34
CA ASN A 120 7.45 -0.95 -7.37
C ASN A 120 6.64 -1.22 -6.11
N PHE A 121 7.25 -0.95 -4.97
CA PHE A 121 6.55 -0.80 -3.68
C PHE A 121 6.31 0.67 -3.38
N ILE A 122 5.08 1.04 -3.03
CA ILE A 122 4.69 2.40 -2.69
C ILE A 122 4.05 2.37 -1.29
N CYS A 123 4.67 3.05 -0.33
CA CYS A 123 4.14 3.19 1.02
C CYS A 123 3.88 4.66 1.33
N THR A 124 2.62 5.00 1.60
CA THR A 124 2.28 6.34 2.04
C THR A 124 1.84 6.33 3.50
N PHE A 125 2.37 7.26 4.30
CA PHE A 125 2.19 7.26 5.73
C PHE A 125 2.31 8.66 6.34
N TYR A 126 1.74 8.84 7.53
CA TYR A 126 1.99 9.98 8.40
C TYR A 126 3.23 9.72 9.26
N THR A 127 4.01 10.77 9.53
CA THR A 127 5.21 10.65 10.36
C THR A 127 4.88 10.49 11.83
N LYS A 128 5.83 9.88 12.57
CA LYS A 128 5.80 9.85 14.04
C LYS A 128 5.51 11.23 14.63
N GLY A 129 6.24 12.26 14.21
CA GLY A 129 6.08 13.62 14.74
C GLY A 129 4.73 14.28 14.47
N TYR A 130 3.97 13.80 13.48
CA TYR A 130 2.58 14.20 13.26
C TYR A 130 1.62 13.36 14.11
N LEU A 131 1.79 12.04 14.13
CA LEU A 131 0.94 11.12 14.89
C LEU A 131 1.02 11.37 16.40
N ASP A 132 2.18 11.74 16.92
CA ASP A 132 2.36 12.10 18.35
C ASP A 132 1.56 13.35 18.80
N LYS A 133 1.06 14.14 17.84
CA LYS A 133 0.20 15.29 18.13
C LYS A 133 -1.29 14.94 18.13
N LEU A 134 -1.64 13.71 17.77
CA LEU A 134 -3.03 13.27 17.66
C LEU A 134 -3.40 12.44 18.89
N PRO A 135 -4.37 12.90 19.73
CA PRO A 135 -4.67 12.27 21.01
C PRO A 135 -5.21 10.84 20.91
N TYR A 136 -5.66 10.41 19.73
CA TYR A 136 -6.15 9.06 19.46
C TYR A 136 -5.07 8.11 18.89
N CYS A 137 -3.82 8.57 18.80
CA CYS A 137 -2.69 7.78 18.32
C CYS A 137 -1.68 7.43 19.44
N ASP A 138 -2.07 7.51 20.71
CA ASP A 138 -1.14 7.34 21.84
C ASP A 138 -0.75 5.89 22.07
N SER A 139 -1.61 4.92 21.72
CA SER A 139 -1.33 3.50 21.89
C SER A 139 -1.80 2.67 20.68
N GLY A 140 -1.18 1.51 20.48
CA GLY A 140 -1.57 0.57 19.43
C GLY A 140 -1.09 0.92 18.02
N PHE A 141 -0.12 1.83 17.89
CA PHE A 141 0.45 2.25 16.62
C PHE A 141 1.98 2.25 16.68
N ASP A 142 2.59 1.55 15.74
CA ASP A 142 4.01 1.74 15.47
C ASP A 142 4.23 3.02 14.68
N LYS A 143 4.98 3.96 15.24
CA LYS A 143 5.16 5.28 14.66
C LYS A 143 6.56 5.42 14.07
N PHE A 144 6.64 5.72 12.79
CA PHE A 144 7.90 5.75 12.06
C PHE A 144 8.29 7.15 11.61
N THR A 145 9.59 7.42 11.59
CA THR A 145 10.17 8.53 10.84
C THR A 145 10.40 8.11 9.38
N PRO A 146 10.48 9.07 8.43
CA PRO A 146 10.77 8.76 7.03
C PRO A 146 12.09 8.01 6.83
N GLN A 147 13.08 8.30 7.67
CA GLN A 147 14.40 7.67 7.65
C GLN A 147 14.31 6.18 8.06
N GLN A 148 13.54 5.87 9.11
CA GLN A 148 13.33 4.48 9.55
C GLN A 148 12.65 3.65 8.46
N VAL A 149 11.55 4.16 7.85
CA VAL A 149 10.87 3.43 6.76
C VAL A 149 11.80 3.22 5.56
N ARG A 150 12.63 4.22 5.24
CA ARG A 150 13.63 4.11 4.18
C ARG A 150 14.69 3.05 4.48
N SER A 151 15.23 3.02 5.71
CA SER A 151 16.25 2.04 6.13
C SER A 151 15.66 0.63 6.09
N MET A 152 14.49 0.41 6.70
CA MET A 152 13.81 -0.89 6.69
C MET A 152 13.60 -1.43 5.26
N ALA A 153 13.12 -0.58 4.34
CA ALA A 153 12.93 -0.99 2.95
C ALA A 153 14.26 -1.40 2.28
N ARG A 154 15.34 -0.64 2.51
CA ARG A 154 16.68 -0.96 1.96
C ARG A 154 17.26 -2.25 2.54
N GLU A 155 17.13 -2.46 3.83
CA GLU A 155 17.56 -3.67 4.53
C GLU A 155 16.85 -4.93 4.03
N ARG A 156 15.64 -4.78 3.48
CA ARG A 156 14.86 -5.85 2.86
C ARG A 156 15.05 -5.94 1.34
N GLY A 157 16.11 -5.35 0.78
CA GLY A 157 16.51 -5.51 -0.61
C GLY A 157 15.69 -4.69 -1.60
N PHE A 158 15.03 -3.60 -1.16
CA PHE A 158 14.50 -2.62 -2.09
C PHE A 158 15.58 -1.64 -2.54
N HIS A 159 15.66 -1.42 -3.83
CA HIS A 159 16.58 -0.48 -4.48
C HIS A 159 15.88 0.83 -4.85
N ASP A 160 16.65 1.83 -5.23
CA ASP A 160 16.15 3.17 -5.62
C ASP A 160 15.17 3.80 -4.63
N VAL A 161 15.32 3.47 -3.34
CA VAL A 161 14.39 3.90 -2.30
C VAL A 161 14.41 5.42 -2.14
N LYS A 162 13.32 6.05 -2.58
CA LYS A 162 13.08 7.49 -2.51
C LYS A 162 11.93 7.79 -1.56
N VAL A 163 12.11 8.83 -0.75
CA VAL A 163 11.07 9.31 0.15
C VAL A 163 10.74 10.75 -0.21
N LYS A 164 9.47 11.05 -0.46
CA LYS A 164 8.97 12.38 -0.83
C LYS A 164 7.95 12.86 0.19
N ILE A 165 8.01 14.16 0.49
CA ILE A 165 7.01 14.85 1.29
C ILE A 165 5.73 14.99 0.46
N LEU A 166 4.59 14.68 1.06
CA LEU A 166 3.27 14.86 0.45
C LEU A 166 2.59 16.15 0.93
N SER A 167 2.68 16.46 2.21
CA SER A 167 2.14 17.71 2.80
C SER A 167 2.87 18.11 4.07
N ASP A 168 3.24 19.38 4.17
CA ASP A 168 3.71 20.11 5.37
C ASP A 168 4.54 19.27 6.36
N CYS A 169 5.41 18.39 5.87
CA CYS A 169 6.18 17.42 6.68
C CYS A 169 5.34 16.47 7.56
N LYS A 170 4.04 16.32 7.29
CA LYS A 170 3.14 15.44 8.03
C LYS A 170 3.05 14.06 7.39
N ALA A 171 2.90 14.04 6.05
CA ALA A 171 2.72 12.82 5.27
C ALA A 171 3.85 12.64 4.26
N TYR A 172 4.21 11.39 4.03
CA TYR A 172 5.30 10.99 3.14
C TYR A 172 4.89 9.85 2.23
N CYS A 173 5.57 9.75 1.10
CA CYS A 173 5.49 8.64 0.18
C CYS A 173 6.88 8.06 -0.02
N LEU A 174 7.05 6.80 0.36
CA LEU A 174 8.20 6.00 0.00
C LEU A 174 7.90 5.25 -1.30
N VAL A 175 8.89 5.17 -2.18
CA VAL A 175 8.89 4.30 -3.35
C VAL A 175 10.20 3.56 -3.38
N GLY A 176 10.15 2.23 -3.51
CA GLY A 176 11.30 1.36 -3.70
C GLY A 176 11.03 0.38 -4.83
N THR A 177 12.05 -0.12 -5.49
CA THR A 177 11.95 -1.06 -6.61
C THR A 177 12.57 -2.40 -6.21
N LYS A 178 11.91 -3.52 -6.54
CA LYS A 178 12.53 -4.84 -6.51
C LYS A 178 13.46 -4.96 -7.71
N ILE A 179 14.69 -5.37 -7.47
CA ILE A 179 15.66 -5.74 -8.52
C ILE A 179 16.06 -7.19 -8.27
N GLU A 180 16.19 -7.98 -9.33
CA GLU A 180 16.66 -9.36 -9.27
C GLU A 180 17.99 -9.43 -8.54
N GLY A 181 18.14 -10.42 -7.69
CA GLY A 181 19.10 -10.48 -6.63
C GLY A 181 20.55 -10.45 -7.05
N GLU A 182 21.28 -9.77 -6.20
CA GLU A 182 22.60 -10.21 -5.81
C GLU A 182 22.48 -11.24 -4.67
#